data_e41b1e38d5f6ca6d3da0cb48cb3b2bb9
#
_entry.id   e41b1e38d5f6ca6d3da0cb48cb3b2bb9
#
_cell.length_a   1.000
_cell.length_b   1.000
_cell.length_c   1.000
_cell.angle_alpha   90.00
_cell.angle_beta   90.00
_cell.angle_gamma   90.00
#
_symmetry.space_group_name_H-M   'P 1'
#
loop_
_entity.id
_entity.type
_entity.pdbx_description
1 polymer ?
#
loop_
_entity_poly.entity_id
_entity_poly.type
_entity_poly.pdbx_seq_one_letter_code
_entity_poly.pdbx_strand_id
1 'polypeptide(L)'
;LLVLDFQKAQLVLLSNSGILAKKSFKVRFKIMLFKFLKKLGLGRFYRYFASKDGANLNPLMYQTFKNIVDEDLSQTFAKIDNKSLIFWGIDDKATPLKSGEAMYKLIKNSEFYPLEGDHFFFLKHSLFIANKIKENQC
;
A
#
# COMPACT_ATOMS: atom_id res chain seq x y z
N LEU A 1 -2.63 19.48 -26.61
CA LEU A 1 -1.98 18.65 -25.57
C LEU A 1 -1.86 19.50 -24.32
N LEU A 2 -2.74 19.29 -23.33
CA LEU A 2 -2.65 19.99 -22.04
C LEU A 2 -1.52 19.29 -21.26
N VAL A 3 -0.35 19.89 -21.21
CA VAL A 3 0.72 19.44 -20.29
C VAL A 3 0.35 20.00 -18.93
N LEU A 4 -0.22 19.18 -18.08
CA LEU A 4 -0.47 19.53 -16.69
C LEU A 4 0.89 19.53 -15.96
N ASP A 5 1.35 20.71 -15.56
CA ASP A 5 2.54 20.85 -14.73
C ASP A 5 2.21 20.47 -13.29
N PHE A 6 2.47 19.21 -12.93
CA PHE A 6 2.27 18.70 -11.57
C PHE A 6 3.40 19.08 -10.60
N GLN A 7 4.41 19.82 -11.04
CA GLN A 7 5.58 20.16 -10.19
C GLN A 7 5.22 21.00 -8.96
N LYS A 8 4.11 21.75 -9.01
CA LYS A 8 3.60 22.54 -7.90
C LYS A 8 2.47 21.86 -7.12
N ALA A 9 2.06 20.66 -7.51
CA ALA A 9 0.98 19.94 -6.83
C ALA A 9 1.47 19.35 -5.52
N GLN A 10 0.71 19.54 -4.46
CA GLN A 10 0.91 18.84 -3.19
C GLN A 10 0.39 17.40 -3.33
N LEU A 11 1.17 16.42 -2.88
CA LEU A 11 0.79 15.03 -2.85
C LEU A 11 0.27 14.64 -1.46
N VAL A 12 -0.89 14.00 -1.42
CA VAL A 12 -1.48 13.47 -0.18
C VAL A 12 -1.62 11.95 -0.30
N LEU A 13 -0.98 11.23 0.59
CA LEU A 13 -0.93 9.77 0.61
C LEU A 13 -1.61 9.24 1.88
N LEU A 14 -2.62 8.39 1.72
CA LEU A 14 -3.42 7.83 2.81
C LEU A 14 -3.29 6.30 2.80
N SER A 15 -2.47 5.72 3.69
CA SER A 15 -2.26 4.27 3.81
C SER A 15 -2.19 3.52 2.47
N ASN A 16 -1.48 4.09 1.50
CA ASN A 16 -1.44 3.55 0.15
C ASN A 16 -0.47 2.35 0.01
N SER A 17 -0.68 1.54 -1.02
CA SER A 17 0.22 0.45 -1.41
C SER A 17 1.43 0.97 -2.20
N GLY A 18 2.32 0.07 -2.62
CA GLY A 18 3.46 0.38 -3.48
C GLY A 18 4.81 0.22 -2.78
N ILE A 19 4.83 -0.07 -1.48
CA ILE A 19 6.02 -0.55 -0.78
C ILE A 19 5.80 -2.02 -0.44
N LEU A 20 6.61 -2.91 -1.02
CA LEU A 20 6.55 -4.33 -0.70
C LEU A 20 7.03 -4.57 0.74
N ALA A 21 6.09 -4.79 1.65
CA ALA A 21 6.44 -5.31 2.96
C ALA A 21 7.09 -6.68 2.82
N LYS A 22 8.25 -6.90 3.46
CA LYS A 22 8.90 -8.22 3.49
C LYS A 22 7.90 -9.23 4.03
N LYS A 23 7.44 -10.14 3.15
CA LYS A 23 6.50 -11.21 3.54
C LYS A 23 7.08 -11.99 4.72
N SER A 24 6.31 -12.15 5.78
CA SER A 24 6.76 -12.86 6.98
C SER A 24 7.18 -14.29 6.62
N PHE A 25 8.06 -14.89 7.42
CA PHE A 25 8.53 -16.27 7.21
C PHE A 25 7.36 -17.25 7.09
N LYS A 26 6.30 -17.08 7.89
CA LYS A 26 5.07 -17.89 7.83
C LYS A 26 4.37 -17.79 6.46
N VAL A 27 4.29 -16.59 5.89
CA VAL A 27 3.68 -16.37 4.57
C VAL A 27 4.56 -16.97 3.47
N ARG A 28 5.87 -16.81 3.54
CA ARG A 28 6.82 -17.41 2.59
C ARG A 28 6.73 -18.93 2.61
N PHE A 29 6.66 -19.53 3.81
CA PHE A 29 6.49 -20.97 4.00
C PHE A 29 5.17 -21.47 3.40
N LYS A 30 4.06 -20.77 3.66
CA LYS A 30 2.76 -21.09 3.05
C LYS A 30 2.81 -21.07 1.51
N ILE A 31 3.45 -20.07 0.94
CA ILE A 31 3.61 -19.94 -0.52
C ILE A 31 4.45 -21.11 -1.07
N MET A 32 5.55 -21.47 -0.38
CA MET A 32 6.41 -22.60 -0.78
C MET A 32 5.64 -23.92 -0.70
N LEU A 33 4.93 -24.17 0.40
CA LEU A 33 4.11 -25.37 0.57
C LEU A 33 3.02 -25.47 -0.50
N PHE A 34 2.35 -24.35 -0.80
CA PHE A 34 1.35 -24.30 -1.86
C PHE A 34 1.94 -24.63 -3.24
N LYS A 35 3.11 -24.07 -3.58
CA LYS A 35 3.80 -24.37 -4.84
C LYS A 35 4.15 -25.86 -4.95
N PHE A 36 4.58 -26.47 -3.85
CA PHE A 36 4.88 -27.89 -3.76
C PHE A 36 3.62 -28.76 -3.96
N LEU A 37 2.52 -28.44 -3.23
CA LEU A 37 1.24 -29.14 -3.36
C LEU A 37 0.65 -29.01 -4.77
N LYS A 38 0.78 -27.84 -5.40
CA LYS A 38 0.35 -27.63 -6.79
C LYS A 38 1.12 -28.55 -7.76
N LYS A 39 2.43 -28.75 -7.53
CA LYS A 39 3.28 -29.63 -8.33
C LYS A 39 2.89 -31.11 -8.21
N LEU A 40 2.28 -31.49 -7.07
CA LEU A 40 1.73 -32.83 -6.79
C LEU A 40 0.29 -33.01 -7.26
N GLY A 41 -0.27 -32.09 -8.06
CA GLY A 41 -1.66 -32.18 -8.56
C GLY A 41 -2.73 -31.77 -7.55
N LEU A 42 -2.36 -31.38 -6.34
CA LEU A 42 -3.26 -31.00 -5.25
C LEU A 42 -3.68 -29.51 -5.29
N GLY A 43 -3.67 -28.88 -6.47
CA GLY A 43 -4.02 -27.49 -6.68
C GLY A 43 -5.44 -27.10 -6.26
N ARG A 44 -6.35 -28.09 -6.04
CA ARG A 44 -7.74 -27.87 -5.58
C ARG A 44 -7.81 -27.21 -4.18
N PHE A 45 -6.74 -27.28 -3.39
CA PHE A 45 -6.65 -26.66 -2.06
C PHE A 45 -6.24 -25.19 -2.09
N TYR A 46 -6.17 -24.55 -3.28
CA TYR A 46 -5.75 -23.16 -3.40
C TYR A 46 -6.61 -22.19 -2.54
N ARG A 47 -7.91 -22.50 -2.35
CA ARG A 47 -8.82 -21.70 -1.53
C ARG A 47 -8.37 -21.52 -0.07
N TYR A 48 -7.67 -22.51 0.50
CA TYR A 48 -7.12 -22.42 1.87
C TYR A 48 -5.89 -21.52 1.96
N PHE A 49 -5.25 -21.21 0.82
CA PHE A 49 -4.03 -20.42 0.75
C PHE A 49 -4.27 -19.02 0.14
N ALA A 50 -5.42 -18.80 -0.48
CA ALA A 50 -5.81 -17.51 -1.04
C ALA A 50 -6.12 -16.52 0.10
N SER A 51 -5.76 -15.25 -0.09
CA SER A 51 -6.23 -14.18 0.78
C SER A 51 -7.75 -14.04 0.67
N LYS A 52 -8.42 -13.62 1.76
CA LYS A 52 -9.88 -13.41 1.76
C LYS A 52 -10.33 -12.48 0.63
N ASP A 53 -9.52 -11.47 0.33
CA ASP A 53 -9.81 -10.46 -0.69
C ASP A 53 -9.70 -11.01 -2.13
N GLY A 54 -8.84 -12.00 -2.35
CA GLY A 54 -8.67 -12.63 -3.67
C GLY A 54 -9.59 -13.82 -3.94
N ALA A 55 -10.18 -14.41 -2.90
CA ALA A 55 -10.93 -15.67 -3.04
C ALA A 55 -12.24 -15.53 -3.83
N ASN A 56 -12.82 -14.33 -3.87
CA ASN A 56 -14.12 -14.03 -4.51
C ASN A 56 -13.97 -13.30 -5.85
N LEU A 57 -12.74 -13.01 -6.28
CA LEU A 57 -12.49 -12.34 -7.56
C LEU A 57 -12.57 -13.33 -8.73
N ASN A 58 -13.09 -12.87 -9.88
CA ASN A 58 -12.98 -13.63 -11.10
C ASN A 58 -11.49 -13.73 -11.53
N PRO A 59 -11.09 -14.70 -12.38
CA PRO A 59 -9.69 -14.95 -12.72
C PRO A 59 -8.95 -13.72 -13.28
N LEU A 60 -9.62 -12.89 -14.08
CA LEU A 60 -9.04 -11.68 -14.66
C LEU A 60 -8.79 -10.61 -13.60
N MET A 61 -9.80 -10.35 -12.77
CA MET A 61 -9.68 -9.40 -11.64
C MET A 61 -8.64 -9.88 -10.62
N TYR A 62 -8.56 -11.18 -10.35
CA TYR A 62 -7.53 -11.74 -9.47
C TYR A 62 -6.11 -11.50 -10.00
N GLN A 63 -5.92 -11.62 -11.31
CA GLN A 63 -4.62 -11.37 -11.93
C GLN A 63 -4.24 -9.89 -11.86
N THR A 64 -5.19 -8.98 -12.13
CA THR A 64 -5.00 -7.53 -11.99
C THR A 64 -4.68 -7.16 -10.54
N PHE A 65 -5.47 -7.65 -9.58
CA PHE A 65 -5.24 -7.45 -8.14
C PHE A 65 -3.85 -7.91 -7.73
N LYS A 66 -3.41 -9.09 -8.17
CA LYS A 66 -2.09 -9.62 -7.86
C LYS A 66 -0.96 -8.75 -8.42
N ASN A 67 -1.10 -8.25 -9.64
CA ASN A 67 -0.09 -7.38 -10.24
C ASN A 67 0.05 -6.08 -9.44
N ILE A 68 -1.08 -5.47 -9.02
CA ILE A 68 -1.08 -4.22 -8.23
C ILE A 68 -0.48 -4.44 -6.84
N VAL A 69 -0.85 -5.54 -6.16
CA VAL A 69 -0.39 -5.82 -4.78
C VAL A 69 1.10 -6.20 -4.71
N ASP A 70 1.62 -6.84 -5.76
CA ASP A 70 3.02 -7.25 -5.84
C ASP A 70 3.91 -6.19 -6.55
N GLU A 71 3.36 -4.99 -6.90
CA GLU A 71 4.12 -3.92 -7.52
C GLU A 71 4.96 -3.16 -6.49
N ASP A 72 6.26 -3.02 -6.76
CA ASP A 72 7.18 -2.23 -5.94
C ASP A 72 7.45 -0.87 -6.60
N LEU A 73 6.88 0.19 -6.02
CA LEU A 73 7.00 1.56 -6.47
C LEU A 73 8.10 2.34 -5.72
N SER A 74 8.96 1.68 -4.96
CA SER A 74 10.00 2.33 -4.15
C SER A 74 10.86 3.29 -4.96
N GLN A 75 11.25 2.91 -6.19
CA GLN A 75 12.03 3.77 -7.08
C GLN A 75 11.24 4.98 -7.59
N THR A 76 9.92 4.85 -7.75
CA THR A 76 9.04 5.94 -8.14
C THR A 76 8.88 6.93 -6.98
N PHE A 77 8.66 6.44 -5.76
CA PHE A 77 8.59 7.28 -4.57
C PHE A 77 9.88 8.07 -4.33
N ALA A 78 11.04 7.46 -4.56
CA ALA A 78 12.33 8.14 -4.40
C ALA A 78 12.57 9.30 -5.40
N LYS A 79 11.79 9.37 -6.47
CA LYS A 79 11.85 10.43 -7.49
C LYS A 79 10.83 11.54 -7.26
N ILE A 80 9.99 11.44 -6.23
CA ILE A 80 8.99 12.45 -5.92
C ILE A 80 9.68 13.61 -5.21
N ASP A 81 9.67 14.78 -5.85
CA ASP A 81 10.18 16.03 -5.29
C ASP A 81 9.06 16.94 -4.76
N ASN A 82 7.80 16.62 -5.09
CA ASN A 82 6.62 17.33 -4.63
C ASN A 82 6.51 17.29 -3.11
N LYS A 83 6.04 18.41 -2.52
CA LYS A 83 5.66 18.41 -1.10
C LYS A 83 4.59 17.34 -0.85
N SER A 84 4.88 16.42 0.05
CA SER A 84 4.06 15.23 0.27
C SER A 84 3.64 15.10 1.72
N LEU A 85 2.36 14.88 1.96
CA LEU A 85 1.80 14.58 3.28
C LEU A 85 1.39 13.11 3.31
N ILE A 86 1.99 12.36 4.22
CA ILE A 86 1.79 10.92 4.34
C ILE A 86 1.06 10.64 5.65
N PHE A 87 -0.18 10.18 5.57
CA PHE A 87 -1.00 9.80 6.72
C PHE A 87 -1.17 8.30 6.76
N TRP A 88 -1.06 7.71 7.96
CA TRP A 88 -1.10 6.25 8.10
C TRP A 88 -1.82 5.79 9.34
N GLY A 89 -2.65 4.75 9.22
CA GLY A 89 -3.26 4.08 10.36
C GLY A 89 -2.25 3.23 11.11
N ILE A 90 -2.13 3.42 12.43
CA ILE A 90 -1.18 2.68 13.27
C ILE A 90 -1.49 1.18 13.28
N ASP A 91 -2.79 0.84 13.27
CA ASP A 91 -3.29 -0.54 13.35
C ASP A 91 -3.64 -1.11 11.97
N ASP A 92 -3.19 -0.46 10.88
CA ASP A 92 -3.45 -0.90 9.52
C ASP A 92 -2.82 -2.26 9.23
N LYS A 93 -3.68 -3.26 8.98
CA LYS A 93 -3.26 -4.63 8.65
C LYS A 93 -3.18 -4.88 7.15
N ALA A 94 -3.83 -4.03 6.34
CA ALA A 94 -3.77 -4.13 4.88
C ALA A 94 -2.45 -3.57 4.35
N THR A 95 -2.11 -2.36 4.77
CA THR A 95 -0.82 -1.71 4.50
C THR A 95 -0.15 -1.36 5.84
N PRO A 96 0.75 -2.23 6.35
CA PRO A 96 1.34 -2.05 7.67
C PRO A 96 2.09 -0.71 7.82
N LEU A 97 2.06 -0.10 9.01
CA LEU A 97 2.70 1.17 9.35
C LEU A 97 4.15 1.26 8.85
N LYS A 98 4.89 0.15 8.90
CA LYS A 98 6.27 0.06 8.38
C LYS A 98 6.39 0.40 6.89
N SER A 99 5.34 0.20 6.11
CA SER A 99 5.32 0.60 4.70
C SER A 99 5.23 2.13 4.56
N GLY A 100 4.45 2.79 5.40
CA GLY A 100 4.39 4.25 5.49
C GLY A 100 5.72 4.87 5.95
N GLU A 101 6.35 4.28 6.98
CA GLU A 101 7.68 4.69 7.43
C GLU A 101 8.75 4.54 6.34
N ALA A 102 8.69 3.46 5.56
CA ALA A 102 9.60 3.25 4.44
C ALA A 102 9.36 4.27 3.31
N MET A 103 8.11 4.59 3.01
CA MET A 103 7.72 5.60 2.04
C MET A 103 8.20 7.00 2.45
N TYR A 104 8.00 7.36 3.71
CA TYR A 104 8.50 8.62 4.29
C TYR A 104 10.02 8.78 4.12
N LYS A 105 10.80 7.69 4.29
CA LYS A 105 12.24 7.70 4.08
C LYS A 105 12.65 7.87 2.61
N LEU A 106 11.78 7.49 1.67
CA LEU A 106 12.05 7.58 0.23
C LEU A 106 11.70 8.95 -0.34
N ILE A 107 10.58 9.54 0.08
CA ILE A 107 10.11 10.84 -0.40
C ILE A 107 10.77 11.95 0.42
N LYS A 108 11.78 12.58 -0.13
CA LYS A 108 12.61 13.56 0.58
C LYS A 108 11.86 14.76 1.15
N ASN A 109 10.89 15.28 0.37
CA ASN A 109 10.10 16.44 0.75
C ASN A 109 8.73 15.99 1.29
N SER A 110 8.73 15.26 2.42
CA SER A 110 7.51 14.72 2.98
C SER A 110 7.39 14.92 4.48
N GLU A 111 6.15 14.91 4.97
CA GLU A 111 5.79 14.87 6.38
C GLU A 111 4.99 13.60 6.64
N PHE A 112 5.23 12.95 7.79
CA PHE A 112 4.60 11.68 8.14
C PHE A 112 3.75 11.79 9.39
N TYR A 113 2.49 11.38 9.31
CA TYR A 113 1.48 11.46 10.36
C TYR A 113 0.88 10.09 10.65
N PRO A 114 1.44 9.33 11.60
CA PRO A 114 0.79 8.13 12.11
C PRO A 114 -0.41 8.51 12.97
N LEU A 115 -1.58 7.97 12.66
CA LEU A 115 -2.85 8.27 13.31
C LEU A 115 -3.50 6.99 13.84
N GLU A 116 -4.23 7.09 14.95
CA GLU A 116 -4.95 5.95 15.50
C GLU A 116 -6.01 5.41 14.54
N GLY A 117 -6.07 4.10 14.38
CA GLY A 117 -7.06 3.39 13.59
C GLY A 117 -6.45 2.44 12.57
N ASP A 118 -7.35 1.74 11.88
CA ASP A 118 -7.05 0.76 10.84
C ASP A 118 -6.86 1.44 9.47
N HIS A 119 -7.04 0.68 8.39
CA HIS A 119 -6.94 1.19 7.02
C HIS A 119 -7.89 2.35 6.70
N PHE A 120 -8.99 2.48 7.44
CA PHE A 120 -10.00 3.53 7.28
C PHE A 120 -9.86 4.67 8.30
N PHE A 121 -8.70 4.81 8.95
CA PHE A 121 -8.40 5.85 9.95
C PHE A 121 -8.79 7.27 9.50
N PHE A 122 -8.72 7.56 8.21
CA PHE A 122 -9.02 8.87 7.62
C PHE A 122 -10.46 9.31 7.84
N LEU A 123 -11.42 8.39 8.03
CA LEU A 123 -12.81 8.72 8.35
C LEU A 123 -12.90 9.40 9.72
N LYS A 124 -12.16 8.90 10.71
CA LYS A 124 -12.10 9.47 12.06
C LYS A 124 -11.31 10.78 12.13
N HIS A 125 -10.29 10.91 11.30
CA HIS A 125 -9.32 12.02 11.35
C HIS A 125 -9.48 13.03 10.19
N SER A 126 -10.61 13.03 9.50
CA SER A 126 -10.83 13.84 8.30
C SER A 126 -10.56 15.32 8.50
N LEU A 127 -10.99 15.90 9.64
CA LEU A 127 -10.77 17.31 9.95
C LEU A 127 -9.29 17.63 10.17
N PHE A 128 -8.57 16.78 10.89
CA PHE A 128 -7.12 16.93 11.11
C PHE A 128 -6.36 16.88 9.78
N ILE A 129 -6.68 15.90 8.93
CA ILE A 129 -6.08 15.75 7.60
C ILE A 129 -6.36 16.99 6.74
N ALA A 130 -7.62 17.47 6.70
CA ALA A 130 -7.98 18.65 5.94
C ALA A 130 -7.25 19.91 6.41
N ASN A 131 -7.07 20.09 7.72
CA ASN A 131 -6.31 21.21 8.27
C ASN A 131 -4.84 21.14 7.87
N LYS A 132 -4.23 19.95 7.96
CA LYS A 132 -2.83 19.75 7.54
C LYS A 132 -2.62 20.01 6.05
N ILE A 133 -3.56 19.61 5.20
CA ILE A 133 -3.52 19.93 3.77
C ILE A 133 -3.55 21.43 3.56
N LYS A 134 -4.46 22.18 4.23
CA LYS A 134 -4.57 23.63 4.10
C LYS A 134 -3.32 24.37 4.59
N GLU A 135 -2.77 23.99 5.75
CA GLU A 135 -1.55 24.56 6.31
C GLU A 135 -0.34 24.45 5.36
N ASN A 136 -0.36 23.48 4.50
CA ASN A 136 0.74 23.14 3.59
C ASN A 136 0.50 23.59 2.14
N GLN A 137 -0.59 24.29 1.84
CA GLN A 137 -0.92 24.79 0.49
C GLN A 137 -0.34 26.19 0.19
N CYS A 138 0.41 26.79 1.11
CA CYS A 138 1.01 28.14 0.93
C CYS A 138 2.34 28.06 0.18
#